data_ff8b8d4bc5665221ae4f5679b188b6a5
#
_entry.id   ff8b8d4bc5665221ae4f5679b188b6a5
#
_cell.length_a   1.000
_cell.length_b   1.000
_cell.length_c   1.000
_cell.angle_alpha   90.00
_cell.angle_beta   90.00
_cell.angle_gamma   90.00
#
_symmetry.space_group_name_H-M   'P 1'
#
loop_
_entity.id
_entity.type
_entity.pdbx_description
1 polymer ?
#
loop_
_entity_poly.entity_id
_entity_poly.type
_entity_poly.pdbx_seq_one_letter_code
_entity_poly.pdbx_strand_id
1 'polypeptide(L)'
;VDLLVVGLACVLAWWIREQAFAGGGIYGPASSTPLELYREVFAITAAVCLVSFHTFGLYSASKSLLNVEEYKAVAKSSVVSFFVVLVLLFFLRETNATTDGGGIYAPFLWLHKEFELKVNPDYLSRVTLLLSFVFIMLMTIVSRFCSFRVIQRLHERGIGNRNVLVVGAGWTGRKLQEKFLHVPTLGLNFIGFVDDDEGLVGSWIGRGQVLGTVKDLKRVVGERKIGEVFISLPETKESEVLEICSMLDEMGTPYFVVPRFYHLMSYNVRIENLDSIPLITRRERSESLMSLAVKRAFDVIVSGTVLALSLPALVVFAVLIKRESAGPVFFRQRRIGMGGRPFEMIKFRTMHIDECGDAVAPKNENDPRVTRFGRWLRRYSLDELPNFLNVLRGEMSVVGPRPEMPFIVETYGALDRERLRAKPGVTGLWQISYARQDAIHSNLDYDLYYIENRSLLLDLVILALTGFAVARGTGAF
;
A
#
# COMPACT_ATOMS: atom_id res chain seq x y z
N VAL A 1 6.60 -13.56 -16.36
CA VAL A 1 5.47 -12.62 -16.39
C VAL A 1 5.96 -11.23 -16.77
N ASP A 2 6.94 -10.64 -16.07
CA ASP A 2 7.38 -9.25 -16.28
C ASP A 2 7.94 -9.01 -17.69
N LEU A 3 8.67 -9.96 -18.26
CA LEU A 3 9.13 -9.87 -19.65
C LEU A 3 7.96 -9.76 -20.65
N LEU A 4 6.91 -10.55 -20.44
CA LEU A 4 5.69 -10.47 -21.27
C LEU A 4 4.96 -9.14 -21.08
N VAL A 5 4.88 -8.65 -19.85
CA VAL A 5 4.24 -7.37 -19.54
C VAL A 5 4.98 -6.22 -20.20
N VAL A 6 6.32 -6.20 -20.10
CA VAL A 6 7.16 -5.17 -20.75
C VAL A 6 7.01 -5.24 -22.28
N GLY A 7 7.08 -6.43 -22.87
CA GLY A 7 6.90 -6.60 -24.32
C GLY A 7 5.54 -6.13 -24.80
N LEU A 8 4.46 -6.52 -24.12
CA LEU A 8 3.11 -6.08 -24.46
C LEU A 8 2.94 -4.57 -24.31
N ALA A 9 3.53 -3.96 -23.29
CA ALA A 9 3.50 -2.52 -23.07
C ALA A 9 4.16 -1.76 -24.24
N CYS A 10 5.32 -2.25 -24.70
CA CYS A 10 6.03 -1.67 -25.84
C CYS A 10 5.23 -1.78 -27.14
N VAL A 11 4.67 -2.96 -27.43
CA VAL A 11 3.84 -3.17 -28.62
C VAL A 11 2.57 -2.32 -28.58
N LEU A 12 1.93 -2.22 -27.40
CA LEU A 12 0.74 -1.39 -27.22
C LEU A 12 1.05 0.10 -27.44
N ALA A 13 2.18 0.57 -26.93
CA ALA A 13 2.62 1.95 -27.13
C ALA A 13 2.83 2.28 -28.62
N TRP A 14 3.49 1.35 -29.34
CA TRP A 14 3.67 1.46 -30.78
C TRP A 14 2.32 1.47 -31.50
N TRP A 15 1.41 0.54 -31.19
CA TRP A 15 0.10 0.44 -31.83
C TRP A 15 -0.77 1.67 -31.61
N ILE A 16 -0.83 2.19 -30.36
CA ILE A 16 -1.59 3.41 -30.04
C ILE A 16 -1.04 4.60 -30.80
N ARG A 17 0.28 4.73 -30.87
CA ARG A 17 0.90 5.82 -31.63
C ARG A 17 0.55 5.72 -33.12
N GLU A 18 0.63 4.54 -33.73
CA GLU A 18 0.25 4.35 -35.14
C GLU A 18 -1.22 4.73 -35.38
N GLN A 19 -2.15 4.31 -34.52
CA GLN A 19 -3.58 4.63 -34.65
C GLN A 19 -3.88 6.12 -34.41
N ALA A 20 -3.28 6.71 -33.38
CA ALA A 20 -3.53 8.11 -33.01
C ALA A 20 -3.01 9.11 -34.07
N PHE A 21 -1.97 8.76 -34.83
CA PHE A 21 -1.32 9.64 -35.78
C PHE A 21 -1.54 9.24 -37.25
N ALA A 22 -2.22 8.13 -37.53
CA ALA A 22 -2.60 7.71 -38.90
C ALA A 22 -3.53 8.72 -39.61
N GLY A 23 -4.18 9.62 -38.87
CA GLY A 23 -5.16 10.58 -39.36
C GLY A 23 -4.61 11.97 -39.73
N GLY A 24 -3.29 12.16 -39.94
CA GLY A 24 -2.74 13.44 -40.38
C GLY A 24 -2.89 14.59 -39.38
N GLY A 25 -2.53 14.35 -38.12
CA GLY A 25 -2.51 15.36 -37.05
C GLY A 25 -1.35 16.37 -37.22
N ILE A 26 -1.25 17.31 -36.31
CA ILE A 26 -0.39 18.51 -36.21
C ILE A 26 1.08 18.38 -36.70
N TYR A 27 1.57 17.16 -36.95
CA TYR A 27 2.98 16.87 -37.28
C TYR A 27 3.21 16.33 -38.72
N GLY A 28 2.24 16.52 -39.68
CA GLY A 28 2.38 16.07 -41.06
C GLY A 28 2.07 14.58 -41.29
N PRO A 29 2.15 14.06 -42.52
CA PRO A 29 1.88 12.65 -42.79
C PRO A 29 2.90 11.79 -42.07
N ALA A 30 2.47 11.11 -41.01
CA ALA A 30 3.31 10.21 -40.27
C ALA A 30 3.73 9.05 -41.16
N SER A 31 5.01 8.98 -41.52
CA SER A 31 5.57 7.75 -42.07
C SER A 31 5.30 6.62 -41.08
N SER A 32 4.51 5.62 -41.47
CA SER A 32 4.30 4.42 -40.68
C SER A 32 5.66 3.81 -40.42
N THR A 33 6.07 3.77 -39.11
CA THR A 33 7.33 3.13 -38.73
C THR A 33 7.04 1.65 -38.41
N PRO A 34 7.56 0.71 -39.21
CA PRO A 34 7.30 -0.70 -39.01
C PRO A 34 7.74 -1.15 -37.61
N LEU A 35 7.00 -2.06 -37.02
CA LEU A 35 7.34 -2.64 -35.70
C LEU A 35 8.76 -3.25 -35.66
N GLU A 36 9.21 -3.76 -36.80
CA GLU A 36 10.54 -4.36 -36.95
C GLU A 36 11.67 -3.40 -36.55
N LEU A 37 11.52 -2.10 -36.81
CA LEU A 37 12.50 -1.08 -36.43
C LEU A 37 12.63 -0.90 -34.92
N TYR A 38 11.58 -1.22 -34.16
CA TYR A 38 11.59 -1.11 -32.68
C TYR A 38 12.09 -2.37 -31.99
N ARG A 39 12.26 -3.49 -32.69
CA ARG A 39 12.58 -4.79 -32.09
C ARG A 39 13.83 -4.76 -31.20
N GLU A 40 14.91 -4.16 -31.68
CA GLU A 40 16.17 -4.07 -30.94
C GLU A 40 16.04 -3.14 -29.71
N VAL A 41 15.38 -2.00 -29.90
CA VAL A 41 15.13 -1.04 -28.80
C VAL A 41 14.22 -1.65 -27.74
N PHE A 42 13.20 -2.37 -28.13
CA PHE A 42 12.32 -3.07 -27.18
C PHE A 42 13.04 -4.18 -26.45
N ALA A 43 13.96 -4.90 -27.09
CA ALA A 43 14.79 -5.91 -26.44
C ALA A 43 15.73 -5.27 -25.40
N ILE A 44 16.39 -4.16 -25.75
CA ILE A 44 17.22 -3.39 -24.82
C ILE A 44 16.39 -2.88 -23.65
N THR A 45 15.22 -2.29 -23.94
CA THR A 45 14.28 -1.80 -22.92
C THR A 45 13.88 -2.91 -21.95
N ALA A 46 13.54 -4.09 -22.48
CA ALA A 46 13.18 -5.24 -21.66
C ALA A 46 14.33 -5.70 -20.75
N ALA A 47 15.53 -5.81 -21.30
CA ALA A 47 16.71 -6.18 -20.52
C ALA A 47 17.00 -5.18 -19.39
N VAL A 48 17.01 -3.87 -19.71
CA VAL A 48 17.22 -2.79 -18.73
C VAL A 48 16.14 -2.80 -17.65
N CYS A 49 14.86 -2.96 -18.03
CA CYS A 49 13.76 -3.03 -17.07
C CYS A 49 13.91 -4.23 -16.12
N LEU A 50 14.24 -5.42 -16.63
CA LEU A 50 14.40 -6.61 -15.78
C LEU A 50 15.56 -6.46 -14.79
N VAL A 51 16.70 -5.93 -15.24
CA VAL A 51 17.83 -5.64 -14.36
C VAL A 51 17.44 -4.61 -13.29
N SER A 52 16.77 -3.53 -13.70
CA SER A 52 16.29 -2.51 -12.76
C SER A 52 15.27 -3.08 -11.77
N PHE A 53 14.33 -3.90 -12.20
CA PHE A 53 13.37 -4.57 -11.33
C PHE A 53 14.05 -5.44 -10.27
N HIS A 54 15.09 -6.15 -10.67
CA HIS A 54 15.89 -6.95 -9.74
C HIS A 54 16.64 -6.07 -8.73
N THR A 55 17.35 -5.03 -9.19
CA THR A 55 18.16 -4.16 -8.33
C THR A 55 17.32 -3.34 -7.35
N PHE A 56 16.11 -2.95 -7.73
CA PHE A 56 15.18 -2.25 -6.83
C PHE A 56 14.35 -3.19 -5.95
N GLY A 57 14.68 -4.49 -5.92
CA GLY A 57 14.09 -5.45 -4.99
C GLY A 57 12.66 -5.88 -5.32
N LEU A 58 12.22 -5.75 -6.58
CA LEU A 58 10.88 -6.16 -6.99
C LEU A 58 10.62 -7.67 -6.82
N TYR A 59 11.68 -8.46 -6.76
CA TYR A 59 11.61 -9.93 -6.58
C TYR A 59 11.93 -10.36 -5.14
N SER A 60 12.20 -9.43 -4.23
CA SER A 60 12.34 -9.75 -2.81
C SER A 60 10.96 -9.98 -2.19
N ALA A 61 10.83 -11.10 -1.47
CA ALA A 61 9.58 -11.42 -0.80
C ALA A 61 9.30 -10.42 0.33
N SER A 62 8.43 -9.46 0.09
CA SER A 62 7.95 -8.53 1.11
C SER A 62 6.64 -9.06 1.69
N LYS A 63 6.62 -9.35 3.00
CA LYS A 63 5.39 -9.65 3.76
C LYS A 63 4.66 -8.35 4.10
N SER A 64 4.27 -7.58 3.09
CA SER A 64 3.56 -6.30 3.27
C SER A 64 2.05 -6.49 3.13
N LEU A 65 1.27 -5.81 3.97
CA LEU A 65 -0.20 -5.83 3.93
C LEU A 65 -0.79 -5.30 2.61
N LEU A 66 -0.06 -4.46 1.87
CA LEU A 66 -0.57 -3.77 0.68
C LEU A 66 0.40 -3.72 -0.50
N ASN A 67 1.53 -4.40 -0.45
CA ASN A 67 2.56 -4.37 -1.50
C ASN A 67 2.99 -2.96 -1.96
N VAL A 68 2.82 -1.95 -1.11
CA VAL A 68 3.15 -0.55 -1.44
C VAL A 68 4.61 -0.40 -1.81
N GLU A 69 5.50 -1.14 -1.14
CA GLU A 69 6.93 -1.12 -1.45
C GLU A 69 7.22 -1.69 -2.84
N GLU A 70 6.46 -2.70 -3.29
CA GLU A 70 6.55 -3.19 -4.67
C GLU A 70 6.13 -2.12 -5.68
N TYR A 71 5.04 -1.38 -5.43
CA TYR A 71 4.61 -0.30 -6.33
C TYR A 71 5.62 0.84 -6.38
N LYS A 72 6.23 1.19 -5.24
CA LYS A 72 7.33 2.16 -5.20
C LYS A 72 8.55 1.65 -5.98
N ALA A 73 8.89 0.38 -5.85
CA ALA A 73 9.97 -0.26 -6.59
C ALA A 73 9.70 -0.22 -8.10
N VAL A 74 8.48 -0.56 -8.54
CA VAL A 74 8.06 -0.46 -9.95
C VAL A 74 8.20 0.97 -10.47
N ALA A 75 7.69 1.96 -9.74
CA ALA A 75 7.76 3.35 -10.19
C ALA A 75 9.21 3.84 -10.30
N LYS A 76 10.04 3.58 -9.28
CA LYS A 76 11.46 3.97 -9.28
C LYS A 76 12.23 3.27 -10.40
N SER A 77 12.08 1.95 -10.53
CA SER A 77 12.78 1.18 -11.55
C SER A 77 12.35 1.59 -12.97
N SER A 78 11.07 1.86 -13.21
CA SER A 78 10.58 2.32 -14.51
C SER A 78 11.18 3.68 -14.90
N VAL A 79 11.24 4.63 -13.95
CA VAL A 79 11.86 5.94 -14.20
C VAL A 79 13.36 5.81 -14.46
N VAL A 80 14.07 5.03 -13.65
CA VAL A 80 15.51 4.80 -13.85
C VAL A 80 15.76 4.11 -15.18
N SER A 81 14.99 3.07 -15.51
CA SER A 81 15.09 2.37 -16.80
C SER A 81 14.88 3.31 -17.98
N PHE A 82 13.92 4.23 -17.89
CA PHE A 82 13.70 5.24 -18.93
C PHE A 82 14.95 6.07 -19.21
N PHE A 83 15.58 6.61 -18.15
CA PHE A 83 16.80 7.40 -18.32
C PHE A 83 17.97 6.54 -18.79
N VAL A 84 18.13 5.32 -18.31
CA VAL A 84 19.19 4.41 -18.76
C VAL A 84 19.03 4.09 -20.25
N VAL A 85 17.80 3.78 -20.70
CA VAL A 85 17.54 3.51 -22.13
C VAL A 85 17.79 4.74 -22.98
N LEU A 86 17.41 5.95 -22.53
CA LEU A 86 17.71 7.17 -23.25
C LEU A 86 19.22 7.39 -23.41
N VAL A 87 19.98 7.16 -22.35
CA VAL A 87 21.44 7.26 -22.40
C VAL A 87 22.05 6.21 -23.32
N LEU A 88 21.59 4.96 -23.25
CA LEU A 88 22.05 3.89 -24.14
C LEU A 88 21.75 4.21 -25.61
N LEU A 89 20.52 4.67 -25.92
CA LEU A 89 20.17 5.04 -27.28
C LEU A 89 20.99 6.22 -27.81
N PHE A 90 21.36 7.17 -26.92
CA PHE A 90 22.26 8.26 -27.28
C PHE A 90 23.66 7.75 -27.67
N PHE A 91 24.23 6.81 -26.90
CA PHE A 91 25.56 6.26 -27.16
C PHE A 91 25.60 5.23 -28.29
N LEU A 92 24.51 4.50 -28.52
CA LEU A 92 24.38 3.50 -29.59
C LEU A 92 23.91 4.09 -30.92
N ARG A 93 23.71 5.41 -30.95
CA ARG A 93 23.31 6.10 -32.18
C ARG A 93 24.42 6.00 -33.23
N GLU A 94 24.06 5.62 -34.45
CA GLU A 94 24.94 5.69 -35.60
C GLU A 94 25.52 7.10 -35.74
N THR A 95 26.80 7.26 -35.52
CA THR A 95 27.47 8.52 -35.73
C THR A 95 28.24 8.40 -37.05
N ASN A 96 27.86 9.24 -38.07
CA ASN A 96 28.68 9.46 -39.24
C ASN A 96 29.99 10.17 -38.89
N ALA A 97 30.48 10.07 -37.66
CA ALA A 97 31.73 10.60 -37.21
C ALA A 97 32.84 9.79 -37.87
N THR A 98 33.34 10.34 -38.95
CA THR A 98 34.65 9.95 -39.50
C THR A 98 35.64 9.75 -38.35
N THR A 99 36.34 8.66 -38.40
CA THR A 99 37.20 8.00 -37.42
C THR A 99 38.41 8.83 -36.93
N ASP A 100 38.40 10.13 -36.93
CA ASP A 100 39.45 10.96 -36.32
C ASP A 100 39.14 11.16 -34.82
N GLY A 101 39.64 10.16 -34.09
CA GLY A 101 39.33 9.90 -32.72
C GLY A 101 39.86 10.94 -31.74
N GLY A 102 39.00 11.57 -31.01
CA GLY A 102 39.39 12.45 -29.91
C GLY A 102 38.24 12.97 -29.09
N GLY A 103 37.04 12.44 -29.19
CA GLY A 103 35.88 12.92 -28.46
C GLY A 103 35.53 12.08 -27.22
N ILE A 104 34.55 12.53 -26.49
CA ILE A 104 33.91 11.86 -25.33
C ILE A 104 33.54 10.39 -25.63
N TYR A 105 33.40 10.00 -26.90
CA TYR A 105 33.05 8.66 -27.36
C TYR A 105 34.23 7.67 -27.41
N ALA A 106 35.49 8.15 -27.36
CA ALA A 106 36.66 7.29 -27.52
C ALA A 106 36.69 6.04 -26.60
N PRO A 107 36.35 6.13 -25.31
CA PRO A 107 36.32 4.96 -24.44
C PRO A 107 35.18 3.99 -24.73
N PHE A 108 34.15 4.41 -25.50
CA PHE A 108 32.99 3.61 -25.83
C PHE A 108 32.99 3.09 -27.29
N LEU A 109 34.03 3.39 -28.07
CA LEU A 109 34.11 2.96 -29.47
C LEU A 109 34.02 1.45 -29.65
N TRP A 110 34.53 0.66 -28.71
CA TRP A 110 34.44 -0.78 -28.76
C TRP A 110 32.99 -1.24 -28.54
N LEU A 111 32.25 -0.60 -27.63
CA LEU A 111 30.84 -0.89 -27.33
C LEU A 111 29.98 -0.52 -28.55
N HIS A 112 30.28 0.61 -29.19
CA HIS A 112 29.60 1.05 -30.40
C HIS A 112 29.81 0.06 -31.56
N LYS A 113 31.02 -0.47 -31.72
CA LYS A 113 31.37 -1.38 -32.80
C LYS A 113 30.71 -2.78 -32.65
N GLU A 114 30.50 -3.23 -31.40
CA GLU A 114 29.91 -4.53 -31.10
C GLU A 114 28.36 -4.47 -30.98
N PHE A 115 27.81 -3.32 -30.58
CA PHE A 115 26.39 -3.14 -30.29
C PHE A 115 25.74 -2.04 -31.15
N GLU A 116 26.29 -1.73 -32.33
CA GLU A 116 25.70 -0.76 -33.23
C GLU A 116 24.24 -1.13 -33.55
N LEU A 117 23.30 -0.21 -33.25
CA LEU A 117 21.91 -0.38 -33.61
C LEU A 117 21.79 -0.35 -35.13
N LYS A 118 21.22 -1.38 -35.71
CA LYS A 118 20.95 -1.45 -37.16
C LYS A 118 19.94 -0.39 -37.64
N VAL A 119 19.31 0.28 -36.69
CA VAL A 119 18.31 1.30 -36.93
C VAL A 119 18.79 2.62 -36.34
N ASN A 120 18.87 3.65 -37.18
CA ASN A 120 19.20 5.00 -36.71
C ASN A 120 18.09 5.47 -35.75
N PRO A 121 18.38 5.80 -34.47
CA PRO A 121 17.41 6.28 -33.49
C PRO A 121 16.62 7.51 -33.92
N ASP A 122 17.09 8.26 -34.91
CA ASP A 122 16.37 9.43 -35.44
C ASP A 122 15.05 9.06 -36.12
N TYR A 123 14.90 7.82 -36.59
CA TYR A 123 13.64 7.29 -37.14
C TYR A 123 12.67 6.81 -36.07
N LEU A 124 13.14 6.67 -34.81
CA LEU A 124 12.31 6.20 -33.71
C LEU A 124 11.48 7.35 -33.12
N SER A 125 10.20 7.13 -32.98
CA SER A 125 9.31 8.13 -32.38
C SER A 125 9.59 8.27 -30.87
N ARG A 126 9.95 9.47 -30.44
CA ARG A 126 10.13 9.82 -29.02
C ARG A 126 8.85 9.59 -28.21
N VAL A 127 7.70 9.80 -28.86
CA VAL A 127 6.38 9.56 -28.26
C VAL A 127 6.18 8.08 -27.99
N THR A 128 6.56 7.19 -28.91
CA THR A 128 6.48 5.74 -28.69
C THR A 128 7.33 5.31 -27.50
N LEU A 129 8.56 5.83 -27.38
CA LEU A 129 9.42 5.52 -26.24
C LEU A 129 8.79 5.99 -24.92
N LEU A 130 8.33 7.23 -24.87
CA LEU A 130 7.68 7.76 -23.66
C LEU A 130 6.44 6.94 -23.27
N LEU A 131 5.56 6.66 -24.24
CA LEU A 131 4.36 5.84 -24.02
C LEU A 131 4.71 4.42 -23.57
N SER A 132 5.78 3.83 -24.12
CA SER A 132 6.24 2.50 -23.69
C SER A 132 6.53 2.46 -22.21
N PHE A 133 7.26 3.44 -21.66
CA PHE A 133 7.58 3.48 -20.23
C PHE A 133 6.37 3.79 -19.36
N VAL A 134 5.45 4.63 -19.81
CA VAL A 134 4.18 4.86 -19.11
C VAL A 134 3.38 3.55 -19.05
N PHE A 135 3.27 2.82 -20.16
CA PHE A 135 2.56 1.54 -20.17
C PHE A 135 3.30 0.43 -19.41
N ILE A 136 4.65 0.38 -19.47
CA ILE A 136 5.43 -0.56 -18.64
C ILE A 136 5.11 -0.33 -17.18
N MET A 137 5.17 0.90 -16.70
CA MET A 137 4.85 1.23 -15.30
C MET A 137 3.41 0.83 -14.95
N LEU A 138 2.42 1.26 -15.74
CA LEU A 138 1.01 0.99 -15.46
C LEU A 138 0.69 -0.51 -15.53
N MET A 139 1.11 -1.20 -16.58
CA MET A 139 0.83 -2.62 -16.76
C MET A 139 1.55 -3.49 -15.72
N THR A 140 2.76 -3.11 -15.31
CA THR A 140 3.48 -3.81 -14.23
C THR A 140 2.75 -3.61 -12.90
N ILE A 141 2.30 -2.40 -12.57
CA ILE A 141 1.49 -2.14 -11.37
C ILE A 141 0.20 -2.98 -11.40
N VAL A 142 -0.52 -3.00 -12.51
CA VAL A 142 -1.74 -3.80 -12.67
C VAL A 142 -1.45 -5.29 -12.52
N SER A 143 -0.38 -5.79 -13.15
CA SER A 143 0.05 -7.19 -13.05
C SER A 143 0.34 -7.57 -11.59
N ARG A 144 1.08 -6.73 -10.85
CA ARG A 144 1.36 -6.95 -9.42
C ARG A 144 0.09 -6.92 -8.57
N PHE A 145 -0.78 -5.98 -8.83
CA PHE A 145 -2.09 -5.91 -8.17
C PHE A 145 -2.92 -7.17 -8.40
N CYS A 146 -3.03 -7.61 -9.66
CA CYS A 146 -3.78 -8.82 -9.99
C CYS A 146 -3.16 -10.07 -9.34
N SER A 147 -1.83 -10.23 -9.43
CA SER A 147 -1.11 -11.34 -8.80
C SER A 147 -1.33 -11.38 -7.29
N PHE A 148 -1.23 -10.22 -6.63
CA PHE A 148 -1.50 -10.09 -5.20
C PHE A 148 -2.94 -10.50 -4.86
N ARG A 149 -3.93 -10.06 -5.63
CA ARG A 149 -5.35 -10.44 -5.43
C ARG A 149 -5.61 -11.92 -5.64
N VAL A 150 -4.94 -12.54 -6.61
CA VAL A 150 -5.03 -14.00 -6.82
C VAL A 150 -4.45 -14.74 -5.64
N ILE A 151 -3.24 -14.36 -5.19
CA ILE A 151 -2.58 -14.98 -4.02
C ILE A 151 -3.46 -14.83 -2.77
N GLN A 152 -4.02 -13.63 -2.52
CA GLN A 152 -4.95 -13.41 -1.41
C GLN A 152 -6.11 -14.40 -1.42
N ARG A 153 -6.78 -14.57 -2.58
CA ARG A 153 -7.90 -15.51 -2.71
C ARG A 153 -7.51 -16.96 -2.52
N LEU A 154 -6.28 -17.34 -2.92
CA LEU A 154 -5.75 -18.69 -2.69
C LEU A 154 -5.50 -18.91 -1.20
N HIS A 155 -4.88 -17.94 -0.51
CA HIS A 155 -4.66 -18.00 0.94
C HIS A 155 -5.97 -18.04 1.74
N GLU A 156 -6.99 -17.26 1.36
CA GLU A 156 -8.33 -17.32 1.97
C GLU A 156 -8.96 -18.71 1.86
N ARG A 157 -8.64 -19.46 0.80
CA ARG A 157 -9.06 -20.84 0.59
C ARG A 157 -8.16 -21.87 1.25
N GLY A 158 -7.14 -21.44 2.00
CA GLY A 158 -6.16 -22.30 2.65
C GLY A 158 -5.11 -22.90 1.71
N ILE A 159 -5.06 -22.46 0.44
CA ILE A 159 -4.12 -22.98 -0.55
C ILE A 159 -2.80 -22.24 -0.42
N GLY A 160 -1.71 -23.00 -0.16
CA GLY A 160 -0.35 -22.46 -0.04
C GLY A 160 -0.07 -21.81 1.33
N ASN A 161 -0.97 -21.95 2.30
CA ASN A 161 -0.74 -21.45 3.66
C ASN A 161 0.34 -22.27 4.36
N ARG A 162 1.19 -21.59 5.13
CA ARG A 162 2.21 -22.20 5.97
C ARG A 162 1.70 -22.32 7.39
N ASN A 163 1.86 -23.47 7.99
CA ASN A 163 1.54 -23.69 9.39
C ASN A 163 2.52 -22.90 10.27
N VAL A 164 2.00 -22.09 11.17
CA VAL A 164 2.81 -21.28 12.07
C VAL A 164 2.54 -21.63 13.53
N LEU A 165 3.60 -21.62 14.30
CA LEU A 165 3.60 -21.82 15.74
C LEU A 165 4.12 -20.54 16.42
N VAL A 166 3.53 -20.19 17.55
CA VAL A 166 3.99 -19.06 18.36
C VAL A 166 4.59 -19.60 19.67
N VAL A 167 5.83 -19.26 19.93
CA VAL A 167 6.49 -19.54 21.21
C VAL A 167 6.28 -18.34 22.12
N GLY A 168 5.56 -18.55 23.23
CA GLY A 168 5.09 -17.52 24.14
C GLY A 168 3.61 -17.16 23.93
N ALA A 169 2.77 -17.53 24.91
CA ALA A 169 1.31 -17.28 24.91
C ALA A 169 0.92 -16.00 25.69
N GLY A 170 1.90 -15.19 26.02
CA GLY A 170 1.74 -13.88 26.65
C GLY A 170 1.05 -12.85 25.76
N TRP A 171 1.00 -11.59 26.20
CA TRP A 171 0.31 -10.51 25.47
C TRP A 171 0.77 -10.37 24.02
N THR A 172 2.08 -10.40 23.77
CA THR A 172 2.66 -10.26 22.43
C THR A 172 2.29 -11.42 21.51
N GLY A 173 2.32 -12.66 22.03
CA GLY A 173 1.91 -13.85 21.28
C GLY A 173 0.43 -13.84 20.91
N ARG A 174 -0.44 -13.37 21.81
CA ARG A 174 -1.87 -13.18 21.53
C ARG A 174 -2.10 -12.14 20.44
N LYS A 175 -1.34 -11.06 20.42
CA LYS A 175 -1.39 -10.05 19.34
C LYS A 175 -0.95 -10.61 17.99
N LEU A 176 0.06 -11.48 17.95
CA LEU A 176 0.43 -12.20 16.73
C LEU A 176 -0.69 -13.11 16.26
N GLN A 177 -1.31 -13.88 17.19
CA GLN A 177 -2.47 -14.71 16.87
C GLN A 177 -3.61 -13.90 16.25
N GLU A 178 -3.99 -12.78 16.88
CA GLU A 178 -5.02 -11.88 16.34
C GLU A 178 -4.69 -11.47 14.91
N LYS A 179 -3.43 -11.09 14.62
CA LYS A 179 -3.01 -10.71 13.26
C LYS A 179 -3.09 -11.86 12.26
N PHE A 180 -2.67 -13.07 12.64
CA PHE A 180 -2.75 -14.23 11.76
C PHE A 180 -4.19 -14.62 11.44
N LEU A 181 -5.09 -14.47 12.39
CA LEU A 181 -6.51 -14.78 12.22
C LEU A 181 -7.28 -13.71 11.43
N HIS A 182 -6.96 -12.43 11.65
CA HIS A 182 -7.65 -11.32 10.98
C HIS A 182 -7.07 -10.96 9.61
N VAL A 183 -5.88 -11.47 9.27
CA VAL A 183 -5.22 -11.20 7.99
C VAL A 183 -4.90 -12.51 7.25
N PRO A 184 -5.91 -13.24 6.74
CA PRO A 184 -5.72 -14.50 6.02
C PRO A 184 -4.78 -14.38 4.82
N THR A 185 -4.68 -13.17 4.28
CA THR A 185 -3.84 -12.85 3.12
C THR A 185 -2.34 -13.00 3.35
N LEU A 186 -1.91 -13.10 4.62
CA LEU A 186 -0.51 -13.41 4.96
C LEU A 186 -0.12 -14.85 4.59
N GLY A 187 -1.10 -15.72 4.33
CA GLY A 187 -0.86 -17.13 4.03
C GLY A 187 -0.30 -17.91 5.23
N LEU A 188 -0.61 -17.47 6.45
CA LEU A 188 -0.15 -18.06 7.70
C LEU A 188 -1.32 -18.76 8.40
N ASN A 189 -1.22 -20.07 8.59
CA ASN A 189 -2.20 -20.87 9.30
C ASN A 189 -1.73 -21.08 10.74
N PHE A 190 -2.34 -20.37 11.68
CA PHE A 190 -1.99 -20.46 13.09
C PHE A 190 -2.42 -21.82 13.69
N ILE A 191 -1.46 -22.58 14.21
CA ILE A 191 -1.69 -23.92 14.75
C ILE A 191 -1.86 -23.91 16.27
N GLY A 192 -1.07 -23.08 16.99
CA GLY A 192 -1.14 -23.02 18.45
C GLY A 192 0.04 -22.29 19.05
N PHE A 193 0.12 -22.39 20.37
CA PHE A 193 1.20 -21.85 21.17
C PHE A 193 2.07 -22.97 21.76
N VAL A 194 3.31 -22.60 22.10
CA VAL A 194 4.18 -23.32 23.01
C VAL A 194 4.62 -22.31 24.06
N ASP A 195 4.55 -22.66 25.36
CA ASP A 195 4.88 -21.74 26.46
C ASP A 195 5.60 -22.47 27.56
N ASP A 196 6.52 -21.79 28.27
CA ASP A 196 7.28 -22.39 29.35
C ASP A 196 6.45 -22.63 30.63
N ASP A 197 5.29 -21.99 30.73
CA ASP A 197 4.37 -22.22 31.85
C ASP A 197 3.62 -23.55 31.65
N GLU A 198 4.06 -24.58 32.39
CA GLU A 198 3.43 -25.91 32.40
C GLU A 198 1.93 -25.86 32.76
N GLY A 199 1.52 -24.85 33.56
CA GLY A 199 0.12 -24.65 33.93
C GLY A 199 -0.78 -24.24 32.77
N LEU A 200 -0.21 -23.73 31.69
CA LEU A 200 -0.94 -23.34 30.46
C LEU A 200 -1.08 -24.47 29.45
N VAL A 201 -0.32 -25.55 29.57
CA VAL A 201 -0.33 -26.65 28.61
C VAL A 201 -1.73 -27.28 28.52
N GLY A 202 -2.24 -27.40 27.28
CA GLY A 202 -3.59 -27.89 27.01
C GLY A 202 -4.68 -26.84 27.12
N SER A 203 -4.43 -25.66 27.69
CA SER A 203 -5.38 -24.56 27.79
C SER A 203 -5.61 -23.88 26.44
N TRP A 204 -6.80 -23.29 26.29
CA TRP A 204 -7.15 -22.49 25.12
C TRP A 204 -6.91 -21.00 25.41
N ILE A 205 -6.12 -20.36 24.57
CA ILE A 205 -5.86 -18.93 24.63
C ILE A 205 -6.37 -18.29 23.34
N GLY A 206 -7.46 -17.54 23.45
CA GLY A 206 -8.16 -17.04 22.27
C GLY A 206 -8.67 -18.20 21.40
N ARG A 207 -8.18 -18.31 20.17
CA ARG A 207 -8.53 -19.39 19.21
C ARG A 207 -7.42 -20.43 19.05
N GLY A 208 -6.44 -20.47 19.96
CA GLY A 208 -5.32 -21.41 19.89
C GLY A 208 -5.10 -22.16 21.19
N GLN A 209 -4.67 -23.40 21.07
CA GLN A 209 -4.31 -24.24 22.21
C GLN A 209 -2.81 -24.15 22.48
N VAL A 210 -2.42 -24.21 23.75
CA VAL A 210 -1.02 -24.40 24.16
C VAL A 210 -0.68 -25.88 24.01
N LEU A 211 0.17 -26.21 23.05
CA LEU A 211 0.43 -27.58 22.60
C LEU A 211 1.50 -28.30 23.39
N GLY A 212 2.23 -27.57 24.23
CA GLY A 212 3.31 -28.09 25.07
C GLY A 212 4.24 -26.99 25.56
N THR A 213 5.30 -27.41 26.23
CA THR A 213 6.38 -26.53 26.69
C THR A 213 7.45 -26.35 25.61
N VAL A 214 8.42 -25.46 25.81
CA VAL A 214 9.57 -25.29 24.90
C VAL A 214 10.36 -26.60 24.72
N LYS A 215 10.38 -27.47 25.71
CA LYS A 215 10.97 -28.81 25.62
C LYS A 215 10.29 -29.69 24.55
N ASP A 216 8.98 -29.49 24.35
CA ASP A 216 8.18 -30.20 23.37
C ASP A 216 8.31 -29.60 21.94
N LEU A 217 9.03 -28.50 21.75
CA LEU A 217 9.09 -27.76 20.51
C LEU A 217 9.47 -28.64 19.31
N LYS A 218 10.51 -29.46 19.45
CA LYS A 218 10.95 -30.39 18.38
C LYS A 218 9.83 -31.35 17.97
N ARG A 219 9.12 -31.90 18.93
CA ARG A 219 7.99 -32.82 18.70
C ARG A 219 6.84 -32.11 18.00
N VAL A 220 6.42 -30.95 18.52
CA VAL A 220 5.29 -30.17 17.99
C VAL A 220 5.56 -29.70 16.57
N VAL A 221 6.78 -29.23 16.29
CA VAL A 221 7.18 -28.78 14.92
C VAL A 221 7.08 -29.93 13.93
N GLY A 222 7.55 -31.12 14.29
CA GLY A 222 7.50 -32.30 13.41
C GLY A 222 6.08 -32.85 13.22
N GLU A 223 5.33 -33.08 14.29
CA GLU A 223 3.97 -33.65 14.23
C GLU A 223 2.97 -32.73 13.49
N ARG A 224 3.05 -31.43 13.72
CA ARG A 224 2.13 -30.45 13.13
C ARG A 224 2.60 -29.85 11.81
N LYS A 225 3.74 -30.32 11.28
CA LYS A 225 4.35 -29.82 10.04
C LYS A 225 4.44 -28.30 10.03
N ILE A 226 5.03 -27.74 11.08
CA ILE A 226 5.19 -26.30 11.22
C ILE A 226 6.20 -25.80 10.18
N GLY A 227 5.81 -24.81 9.39
CA GLY A 227 6.65 -24.19 8.38
C GLY A 227 7.41 -22.95 8.86
N GLU A 228 6.89 -22.25 9.86
CA GLU A 228 7.53 -21.06 10.44
C GLU A 228 7.20 -20.95 11.94
N VAL A 229 8.16 -20.49 12.74
CA VAL A 229 8.00 -20.29 14.18
C VAL A 229 8.19 -18.81 14.53
N PHE A 230 7.29 -18.26 15.35
CA PHE A 230 7.38 -16.90 15.85
C PHE A 230 7.69 -16.92 17.35
N ILE A 231 8.87 -16.43 17.74
CA ILE A 231 9.31 -16.39 19.12
C ILE A 231 8.87 -15.06 19.73
N SER A 232 7.97 -15.11 20.69
CA SER A 232 7.31 -13.97 21.33
C SER A 232 7.50 -14.00 22.84
N LEU A 233 8.73 -14.00 23.28
CA LEU A 233 9.18 -14.09 24.69
C LEU A 233 9.95 -12.82 25.10
N PRO A 234 9.29 -11.64 25.20
CA PRO A 234 10.00 -10.37 25.42
C PRO A 234 10.62 -10.26 26.84
N GLU A 235 10.13 -11.00 27.81
CA GLU A 235 10.60 -10.94 29.19
C GLU A 235 11.59 -12.07 29.56
N THR A 236 11.76 -13.05 28.68
CA THR A 236 12.65 -14.20 28.87
C THR A 236 14.12 -13.82 28.75
N LYS A 237 15.02 -14.53 29.39
CA LYS A 237 16.48 -14.29 29.31
C LYS A 237 16.95 -14.53 27.86
N GLU A 238 17.93 -13.75 27.45
CA GLU A 238 18.51 -13.85 26.10
C GLU A 238 19.10 -15.24 25.82
N SER A 239 19.73 -15.87 26.82
CA SER A 239 20.28 -17.22 26.70
C SER A 239 19.23 -18.28 26.36
N GLU A 240 18.04 -18.18 26.91
CA GLU A 240 16.93 -19.11 26.65
C GLU A 240 16.35 -18.91 25.24
N VAL A 241 16.26 -17.65 24.79
CA VAL A 241 15.84 -17.35 23.42
C VAL A 241 16.86 -17.88 22.41
N LEU A 242 18.17 -17.73 22.68
CA LEU A 242 19.23 -18.26 21.84
C LEU A 242 19.22 -19.80 21.77
N GLU A 243 18.89 -20.48 22.88
CA GLU A 243 18.72 -21.94 22.91
C GLU A 243 17.56 -22.38 21.99
N ILE A 244 16.43 -21.68 22.05
CA ILE A 244 15.29 -21.92 21.14
C ILE A 244 15.70 -21.71 19.69
N CYS A 245 16.42 -20.63 19.38
CA CYS A 245 16.93 -20.35 18.04
C CYS A 245 17.85 -21.48 17.55
N SER A 246 18.78 -21.92 18.38
CA SER A 246 19.69 -23.02 18.04
C SER A 246 18.94 -24.32 17.76
N MET A 247 17.91 -24.65 18.56
CA MET A 247 17.05 -25.81 18.30
C MET A 247 16.32 -25.73 16.96
N LEU A 248 15.86 -24.54 16.58
CA LEU A 248 15.15 -24.32 15.29
C LEU A 248 16.12 -24.36 14.11
N ASP A 249 17.34 -23.83 14.28
CA ASP A 249 18.42 -23.92 13.29
C ASP A 249 18.81 -25.38 13.01
N GLU A 250 18.95 -26.21 14.04
CA GLU A 250 19.20 -27.64 13.89
C GLU A 250 18.11 -28.36 13.08
N MET A 251 16.86 -27.92 13.22
CA MET A 251 15.72 -28.48 12.48
C MET A 251 15.56 -27.89 11.07
N GLY A 252 16.32 -26.85 10.71
CA GLY A 252 16.16 -26.11 9.48
C GLY A 252 14.79 -25.40 9.37
N THR A 253 14.16 -25.08 10.52
CA THR A 253 12.85 -24.44 10.55
C THR A 253 13.01 -22.92 10.64
N PRO A 254 12.51 -22.15 9.66
CA PRO A 254 12.56 -20.68 9.69
C PRO A 254 11.86 -20.12 10.93
N TYR A 255 12.48 -19.13 11.56
CA TYR A 255 11.88 -18.47 12.72
C TYR A 255 12.02 -16.95 12.66
N PHE A 256 11.17 -16.28 13.42
CA PHE A 256 11.15 -14.82 13.58
C PHE A 256 11.10 -14.51 15.07
N VAL A 257 12.00 -13.65 15.53
CA VAL A 257 12.03 -13.22 16.94
C VAL A 257 11.37 -11.86 17.05
N VAL A 258 10.38 -11.75 17.92
CA VAL A 258 9.77 -10.46 18.26
C VAL A 258 10.69 -9.74 19.25
N PRO A 259 11.21 -8.56 18.90
CA PRO A 259 12.14 -7.85 19.78
C PRO A 259 11.48 -7.42 21.09
N ARG A 260 12.28 -7.37 22.19
CA ARG A 260 11.83 -6.85 23.49
C ARG A 260 11.22 -5.46 23.41
N PHE A 261 11.77 -4.62 22.56
CA PHE A 261 11.33 -3.25 22.34
C PHE A 261 10.30 -3.12 21.21
N TYR A 262 9.45 -4.14 21.03
CA TYR A 262 8.40 -4.14 20.01
C TYR A 262 7.58 -2.83 20.01
N HIS A 263 7.29 -2.27 21.20
CA HIS A 263 6.57 -1.00 21.30
C HIS A 263 7.35 0.20 20.74
N LEU A 264 8.69 0.17 20.82
CA LEU A 264 9.54 1.19 20.18
C LEU A 264 9.59 1.00 18.66
N MET A 265 9.41 -0.22 18.17
CA MET A 265 9.42 -0.57 16.76
C MET A 265 8.12 -0.21 16.03
N SER A 266 7.07 0.21 16.73
CA SER A 266 5.90 0.86 16.13
C SER A 266 6.27 2.21 15.47
N TYR A 267 7.48 2.69 15.71
CA TYR A 267 8.09 3.82 15.02
C TYR A 267 9.01 3.32 13.90
N ASN A 268 9.22 4.14 12.88
CA ASN A 268 10.16 3.84 11.79
C ASN A 268 11.58 3.79 12.38
N VAL A 269 11.96 2.63 12.89
CA VAL A 269 13.29 2.40 13.45
C VAL A 269 14.24 1.97 12.34
N ARG A 270 15.45 2.50 12.39
CA ARG A 270 16.56 2.07 11.53
C ARG A 270 17.55 1.32 12.40
N ILE A 271 17.99 0.17 11.90
CA ILE A 271 19.12 -0.51 12.50
C ILE A 271 20.37 0.04 11.81
N GLU A 272 21.18 0.74 12.57
CA GLU A 272 22.50 1.24 12.16
C GLU A 272 23.56 0.45 12.90
N ASN A 273 24.66 0.13 12.24
CA ASN A 273 25.76 -0.56 12.87
C ASN A 273 26.85 0.46 13.25
N LEU A 274 27.16 0.53 14.54
CA LEU A 274 28.38 1.16 15.01
C LEU A 274 29.43 0.05 15.16
N ASP A 275 30.25 -0.13 14.14
CA ASP A 275 31.09 -1.31 13.97
C ASP A 275 30.26 -2.60 13.97
N SER A 276 30.45 -3.45 14.97
CA SER A 276 29.71 -4.70 15.16
C SER A 276 28.49 -4.55 16.10
N ILE A 277 28.21 -3.35 16.61
CA ILE A 277 27.11 -3.10 17.54
C ILE A 277 25.89 -2.59 16.78
N PRO A 278 24.78 -3.35 16.69
CA PRO A 278 23.57 -2.88 16.11
C PRO A 278 22.88 -1.83 17.01
N LEU A 279 22.68 -0.63 16.47
CA LEU A 279 21.95 0.45 17.13
C LEU A 279 20.56 0.58 16.55
N ILE A 280 19.57 0.66 17.40
CA ILE A 280 18.20 0.96 17.03
C ILE A 280 18.01 2.47 17.16
N THR A 281 17.91 3.17 16.02
CA THR A 281 17.66 4.60 15.98
C THR A 281 16.23 4.87 15.53
N ARG A 282 15.56 5.80 16.21
CA ARG A 282 14.27 6.33 15.76
C ARG A 282 14.51 7.32 14.63
N ARG A 283 14.04 7.01 13.44
CA ARG A 283 14.09 7.96 12.34
C ARG A 283 12.96 8.97 12.49
N GLU A 284 13.28 10.17 12.95
CA GLU A 284 12.37 11.29 12.76
C GLU A 284 12.33 11.67 11.27
N ARG A 285 11.18 11.44 10.65
CA ARG A 285 10.98 11.89 9.29
C ARG A 285 10.78 13.40 9.30
N SER A 286 11.83 14.16 9.07
CA SER A 286 11.68 15.57 8.74
C SER A 286 10.99 15.67 7.38
N GLU A 287 9.76 16.15 7.36
CA GLU A 287 9.07 16.36 6.08
C GLU A 287 9.63 17.63 5.45
N SER A 288 10.09 17.51 4.21
CA SER A 288 10.48 18.68 3.45
C SER A 288 9.25 19.55 3.18
N LEU A 289 9.42 20.87 3.27
CA LEU A 289 8.36 21.83 2.94
C LEU A 289 7.78 21.58 1.54
N MET A 290 8.62 21.14 0.60
CA MET A 290 8.19 20.78 -0.74
C MET A 290 7.23 19.59 -0.73
N SER A 291 7.52 18.54 0.05
CA SER A 291 6.63 17.37 0.18
C SER A 291 5.26 17.76 0.74
N LEU A 292 5.24 18.65 1.75
CA LEU A 292 4.00 19.16 2.32
C LEU A 292 3.22 20.02 1.31
N ALA A 293 3.91 20.87 0.55
CA ALA A 293 3.29 21.70 -0.49
C ALA A 293 2.69 20.85 -1.62
N VAL A 294 3.43 19.84 -2.10
CA VAL A 294 2.95 18.90 -3.13
C VAL A 294 1.73 18.12 -2.63
N LYS A 295 1.78 17.62 -1.39
CA LYS A 295 0.63 16.96 -0.76
C LYS A 295 -0.58 17.88 -0.66
N ARG A 296 -0.38 19.15 -0.25
CA ARG A 296 -1.46 20.13 -0.16
C ARG A 296 -2.07 20.45 -1.53
N ALA A 297 -1.24 20.66 -2.55
CA ALA A 297 -1.69 20.87 -3.92
C ALA A 297 -2.53 19.68 -4.42
N PHE A 298 -2.05 18.46 -4.20
CA PHE A 298 -2.79 17.24 -4.52
C PHE A 298 -4.15 17.19 -3.83
N ASP A 299 -4.22 17.44 -2.50
CA ASP A 299 -5.46 17.44 -1.74
C ASP A 299 -6.46 18.48 -2.28
N VAL A 300 -6.00 19.69 -2.62
CA VAL A 300 -6.85 20.75 -3.16
C VAL A 300 -7.36 20.41 -4.57
N ILE A 301 -6.48 19.91 -5.45
CA ILE A 301 -6.85 19.54 -6.83
C ILE A 301 -7.88 18.41 -6.81
N VAL A 302 -7.59 17.34 -6.08
CA VAL A 302 -8.51 16.17 -6.01
C VAL A 302 -9.85 16.59 -5.41
N SER A 303 -9.84 17.32 -4.29
CA SER A 303 -11.07 17.74 -3.63
C SER A 303 -11.90 18.71 -4.49
N GLY A 304 -11.25 19.66 -5.15
CA GLY A 304 -11.91 20.58 -6.08
C GLY A 304 -12.55 19.83 -7.25
N THR A 305 -11.82 18.89 -7.84
CA THR A 305 -12.31 18.08 -8.96
C THR A 305 -13.50 17.20 -8.53
N VAL A 306 -13.40 16.51 -7.39
CA VAL A 306 -14.50 15.67 -6.88
C VAL A 306 -15.75 16.51 -6.60
N LEU A 307 -15.61 17.65 -5.92
CA LEU A 307 -16.76 18.53 -5.63
C LEU A 307 -17.36 19.11 -6.91
N ALA A 308 -16.55 19.55 -7.87
CA ALA A 308 -17.04 20.11 -9.12
C ALA A 308 -17.83 19.06 -9.93
N LEU A 309 -17.27 17.84 -10.08
CA LEU A 309 -17.93 16.76 -10.83
C LEU A 309 -19.17 16.23 -10.11
N SER A 310 -19.15 16.19 -8.78
CA SER A 310 -20.29 15.70 -7.97
C SER A 310 -21.37 16.77 -7.73
N LEU A 311 -21.14 18.04 -8.06
CA LEU A 311 -22.04 19.14 -7.75
C LEU A 311 -23.50 18.90 -8.17
N PRO A 312 -23.83 18.41 -9.38
CA PRO A 312 -25.22 18.10 -9.75
C PRO A 312 -25.83 17.03 -8.82
N ALA A 313 -25.06 15.98 -8.52
CA ALA A 313 -25.50 14.93 -7.62
C ALA A 313 -25.70 15.42 -6.18
N LEU A 314 -24.80 16.27 -5.69
CA LEU A 314 -24.92 16.87 -4.34
C LEU A 314 -26.21 17.67 -4.19
N VAL A 315 -26.63 18.42 -5.23
CA VAL A 315 -27.91 19.16 -5.24
C VAL A 315 -29.09 18.18 -5.19
N VAL A 316 -29.07 17.13 -6.01
CA VAL A 316 -30.12 16.10 -6.00
C VAL A 316 -30.20 15.42 -4.64
N PHE A 317 -29.06 15.04 -4.05
CA PHE A 317 -29.04 14.42 -2.72
C PHE A 317 -29.60 15.34 -1.65
N ALA A 318 -29.26 16.63 -1.70
CA ALA A 318 -29.79 17.63 -0.78
C ALA A 318 -31.35 17.72 -0.85
N VAL A 319 -31.91 17.71 -2.05
CA VAL A 319 -33.36 17.71 -2.26
C VAL A 319 -34.00 16.43 -1.73
N LEU A 320 -33.42 15.25 -2.03
CA LEU A 320 -33.96 13.96 -1.57
C LEU A 320 -33.93 13.85 -0.04
N ILE A 321 -32.82 14.26 0.60
CA ILE A 321 -32.72 14.28 2.07
C ILE A 321 -33.80 15.17 2.70
N LYS A 322 -34.03 16.36 2.10
CA LYS A 322 -35.06 17.31 2.58
C LYS A 322 -36.49 16.78 2.39
N ARG A 323 -36.73 16.00 1.33
CA ARG A 323 -38.07 15.39 1.08
C ARG A 323 -38.34 14.21 2.00
N GLU A 324 -37.32 13.45 2.38
CA GLU A 324 -37.47 12.25 3.19
C GLU A 324 -37.65 12.57 4.69
N SER A 325 -36.95 13.57 5.19
CA SER A 325 -37.04 13.95 6.61
C SER A 325 -36.86 15.44 6.81
N ALA A 326 -37.59 16.03 7.75
CA ALA A 326 -37.45 17.43 8.14
C ALA A 326 -36.07 17.73 8.76
N GLY A 327 -35.52 18.94 8.53
CA GLY A 327 -34.29 19.39 9.15
C GLY A 327 -33.15 19.72 8.18
N PRO A 328 -31.91 19.94 8.67
CA PRO A 328 -30.76 20.35 7.85
C PRO A 328 -30.31 19.23 6.93
N VAL A 329 -29.78 19.58 5.74
CA VAL A 329 -29.22 18.64 4.77
C VAL A 329 -27.90 18.04 5.27
N PHE A 330 -27.10 18.89 5.90
CA PHE A 330 -25.80 18.51 6.41
C PHE A 330 -25.86 18.19 7.89
N PHE A 331 -25.17 17.11 8.26
CA PHE A 331 -24.87 16.75 9.64
C PHE A 331 -23.43 17.18 9.94
N ARG A 332 -23.24 17.85 11.05
CA ARG A 332 -21.94 18.29 11.54
C ARG A 332 -21.61 17.55 12.81
N GLN A 333 -20.40 17.00 12.88
CA GLN A 333 -19.95 16.23 14.03
C GLN A 333 -18.56 16.69 14.46
N ARG A 334 -18.40 16.96 15.74
CA ARG A 334 -17.12 17.33 16.31
C ARG A 334 -16.16 16.15 16.29
N ARG A 335 -15.00 16.34 15.71
CA ARG A 335 -13.94 15.34 15.59
C ARG A 335 -12.59 15.94 15.97
N ILE A 336 -11.62 15.07 16.29
CA ILE A 336 -10.24 15.48 16.61
C ILE A 336 -9.37 15.32 15.37
N GLY A 337 -8.67 16.39 15.01
CA GLY A 337 -7.76 16.48 13.88
C GLY A 337 -6.29 16.44 14.28
N MET A 338 -5.44 16.92 13.38
CA MET A 338 -3.99 16.95 13.57
C MET A 338 -3.60 17.77 14.79
N GLY A 339 -2.68 17.26 15.59
CA GLY A 339 -2.21 17.91 16.83
C GLY A 339 -3.26 17.96 17.94
N GLY A 340 -4.32 17.14 17.89
CA GLY A 340 -5.37 17.13 18.90
C GLY A 340 -6.39 18.27 18.75
N ARG A 341 -6.35 19.03 17.65
CA ARG A 341 -7.25 20.18 17.44
C ARG A 341 -8.64 19.71 17.00
N PRO A 342 -9.72 20.15 17.68
CA PRO A 342 -11.06 19.80 17.26
C PRO A 342 -11.46 20.53 15.97
N PHE A 343 -12.27 19.87 15.14
CA PHE A 343 -12.88 20.44 13.94
C PHE A 343 -14.28 19.89 13.72
N GLU A 344 -15.10 20.53 12.89
CA GLU A 344 -16.43 20.06 12.51
C GLU A 344 -16.38 19.29 11.20
N MET A 345 -16.55 17.97 11.26
CA MET A 345 -16.68 17.12 10.10
C MET A 345 -18.07 17.24 9.48
N ILE A 346 -18.16 17.49 8.17
CA ILE A 346 -19.41 17.77 7.47
C ILE A 346 -19.81 16.56 6.63
N LYS A 347 -20.97 15.97 6.92
CA LYS A 347 -21.53 14.84 6.14
C LYS A 347 -22.96 15.16 5.69
N PHE A 348 -23.46 14.38 4.73
CA PHE A 348 -24.91 14.37 4.53
C PHE A 348 -25.63 13.71 5.71
N ARG A 349 -26.78 14.23 6.07
CA ARG A 349 -27.64 13.61 7.08
C ARG A 349 -28.24 12.34 6.52
N THR A 350 -28.01 11.22 7.20
CA THR A 350 -28.50 9.90 6.85
C THR A 350 -29.44 9.30 7.91
N MET A 351 -29.71 10.05 8.99
CA MET A 351 -30.54 9.62 10.12
C MET A 351 -31.65 10.64 10.39
N HIS A 352 -32.72 10.18 11.05
CA HIS A 352 -33.76 11.07 11.55
C HIS A 352 -33.23 12.02 12.62
N ILE A 353 -33.79 13.24 12.73
CA ILE A 353 -33.25 14.31 13.59
C ILE A 353 -33.22 13.92 15.06
N ASP A 354 -34.30 13.30 15.55
CA ASP A 354 -34.46 12.95 16.95
C ASP A 354 -33.45 11.89 17.43
N GLU A 355 -32.75 11.27 16.47
CA GLU A 355 -31.74 10.22 16.68
C GLU A 355 -30.31 10.65 16.32
N CYS A 356 -30.16 11.92 15.86
CA CYS A 356 -28.85 12.51 15.53
C CYS A 356 -28.19 13.07 16.79
N GLY A 357 -27.41 12.24 17.50
CA GLY A 357 -26.60 12.65 18.64
C GLY A 357 -25.10 12.40 18.40
N ASP A 358 -24.28 12.74 19.40
CA ASP A 358 -22.85 12.38 19.44
C ASP A 358 -22.60 10.87 19.71
N ALA A 359 -23.63 10.05 19.54
CA ALA A 359 -23.53 8.62 19.72
C ALA A 359 -22.73 7.95 18.58
N VAL A 360 -22.20 6.79 18.87
CA VAL A 360 -21.49 5.95 17.89
C VAL A 360 -22.44 5.59 16.74
N ALA A 361 -21.96 5.76 15.50
CA ALA A 361 -22.76 5.44 14.31
C ALA A 361 -23.24 3.98 14.33
N PRO A 362 -24.50 3.72 13.93
CA PRO A 362 -25.03 2.35 13.88
C PRO A 362 -24.23 1.50 12.91
N LYS A 363 -23.88 0.28 13.34
CA LYS A 363 -23.14 -0.72 12.54
C LYS A 363 -24.09 -1.62 11.72
N ASN A 364 -25.39 -1.59 11.99
CA ASN A 364 -26.37 -2.44 11.33
C ASN A 364 -27.04 -1.69 10.17
N GLU A 365 -27.08 -2.32 8.99
CA GLU A 365 -27.79 -1.77 7.82
C GLU A 365 -29.28 -1.49 8.08
N ASN A 366 -29.93 -2.29 8.92
CA ASN A 366 -31.35 -2.22 9.21
C ASN A 366 -31.69 -1.39 10.47
N ASP A 367 -30.74 -0.56 10.94
CA ASP A 367 -31.00 0.32 12.08
C ASP A 367 -32.16 1.29 11.76
N PRO A 368 -33.25 1.32 12.59
CA PRO A 368 -34.46 2.13 12.32
C PRO A 368 -34.16 3.63 12.31
N ARG A 369 -33.08 4.07 12.92
CA ARG A 369 -32.62 5.50 12.93
C ARG A 369 -32.22 5.98 11.55
N VAL A 370 -31.80 5.07 10.64
CA VAL A 370 -31.28 5.40 9.31
C VAL A 370 -32.40 5.53 8.31
N THR A 371 -32.47 6.68 7.60
CA THR A 371 -33.50 6.90 6.56
C THR A 371 -33.26 5.97 5.34
N ARG A 372 -34.27 5.74 4.51
CA ARG A 372 -34.14 4.84 3.33
C ARG A 372 -33.07 5.34 2.35
N PHE A 373 -33.08 6.64 2.02
CA PHE A 373 -32.09 7.26 1.16
C PHE A 373 -30.73 7.34 1.87
N GLY A 374 -30.72 7.62 3.17
CA GLY A 374 -29.52 7.59 4.01
C GLY A 374 -28.81 6.25 3.98
N ARG A 375 -29.55 5.14 3.97
CA ARG A 375 -28.99 3.78 3.83
C ARG A 375 -28.25 3.61 2.50
N TRP A 376 -28.86 4.08 1.42
CA TRP A 376 -28.22 4.05 0.10
C TRP A 376 -26.96 4.93 0.06
N LEU A 377 -26.99 6.14 0.61
CA LEU A 377 -25.81 7.01 0.71
C LEU A 377 -24.68 6.32 1.49
N ARG A 378 -24.97 5.70 2.64
CA ARG A 378 -23.97 4.99 3.46
C ARG A 378 -23.38 3.79 2.74
N ARG A 379 -24.20 3.01 2.05
CA ARG A 379 -23.76 1.84 1.30
C ARG A 379 -22.65 2.17 0.29
N TYR A 380 -22.73 3.33 -0.35
CA TYR A 380 -21.75 3.79 -1.32
C TYR A 380 -20.81 4.86 -0.76
N SER A 381 -20.85 5.12 0.56
CA SER A 381 -20.05 6.16 1.24
C SER A 381 -20.22 7.57 0.63
N LEU A 382 -21.35 7.84 -0.03
CA LEU A 382 -21.67 9.12 -0.66
C LEU A 382 -22.07 10.18 0.38
N ASP A 383 -22.43 9.76 1.58
CA ASP A 383 -22.68 10.65 2.73
C ASP A 383 -21.41 11.38 3.17
N GLU A 384 -20.23 10.89 2.83
CA GLU A 384 -18.96 11.51 3.16
C GLU A 384 -18.44 12.51 2.11
N LEU A 385 -19.13 12.67 0.96
CA LEU A 385 -18.73 13.65 -0.08
C LEU A 385 -18.56 15.09 0.46
N PRO A 386 -19.38 15.60 1.38
CA PRO A 386 -19.16 16.94 1.94
C PRO A 386 -17.85 17.08 2.73
N ASN A 387 -17.20 16.00 3.18
CA ASN A 387 -15.89 16.06 3.84
C ASN A 387 -14.80 16.70 2.95
N PHE A 388 -14.95 16.64 1.62
CA PHE A 388 -14.02 17.34 0.72
C PHE A 388 -14.01 18.86 0.93
N LEU A 389 -15.06 19.46 1.50
CA LEU A 389 -15.04 20.85 1.95
C LEU A 389 -14.08 21.04 3.14
N ASN A 390 -14.03 20.08 4.08
CA ASN A 390 -13.06 20.12 5.18
C ASN A 390 -11.63 19.97 4.64
N VAL A 391 -11.42 19.21 3.56
CA VAL A 391 -10.11 19.12 2.91
C VAL A 391 -9.71 20.46 2.31
N LEU A 392 -10.62 21.14 1.58
CA LEU A 392 -10.34 22.47 1.03
C LEU A 392 -10.05 23.51 2.11
N ARG A 393 -10.71 23.43 3.28
CA ARG A 393 -10.42 24.27 4.45
C ARG A 393 -9.08 23.95 5.12
N GLY A 394 -8.50 22.78 4.83
CA GLY A 394 -7.23 22.32 5.40
C GLY A 394 -7.34 21.61 6.74
N GLU A 395 -8.55 21.35 7.21
CA GLU A 395 -8.86 20.59 8.42
C GLU A 395 -8.62 19.09 8.22
N MET A 396 -8.85 18.62 6.99
CA MET A 396 -8.65 17.24 6.56
C MET A 396 -7.70 17.15 5.36
N SER A 397 -7.33 15.94 5.01
CA SER A 397 -6.64 15.52 3.78
C SER A 397 -7.53 14.54 3.02
N VAL A 398 -7.28 14.34 1.74
CA VAL A 398 -7.97 13.28 0.96
C VAL A 398 -7.66 11.92 1.53
N VAL A 399 -6.38 11.65 1.83
CA VAL A 399 -5.90 10.39 2.41
C VAL A 399 -5.23 10.67 3.74
N GLY A 400 -5.62 9.92 4.77
CA GLY A 400 -5.07 10.04 6.13
C GLY A 400 -5.76 9.10 7.13
N PRO A 401 -5.34 9.12 8.40
CA PRO A 401 -6.05 8.44 9.48
C PRO A 401 -7.51 8.88 9.59
N ARG A 402 -8.42 7.96 9.93
CA ARG A 402 -9.83 8.35 10.13
C ARG A 402 -9.95 9.20 11.40
N PRO A 403 -10.67 10.35 11.35
CA PRO A 403 -10.85 11.20 12.53
C PRO A 403 -11.73 10.55 13.59
N GLU A 404 -11.32 10.65 14.84
CA GLU A 404 -12.03 10.06 15.99
C GLU A 404 -12.84 11.09 16.78
N MET A 405 -13.77 10.59 17.59
CA MET A 405 -14.58 11.41 18.49
C MET A 405 -13.75 11.88 19.70
N PRO A 406 -14.04 13.08 20.27
CA PRO A 406 -13.28 13.60 21.40
C PRO A 406 -13.18 12.61 22.57
N PHE A 407 -14.28 11.99 22.97
CA PHE A 407 -14.32 11.08 24.10
C PHE A 407 -13.49 9.79 23.87
N ILE A 408 -13.28 9.37 22.62
CA ILE A 408 -12.39 8.24 22.29
C ILE A 408 -10.94 8.70 22.41
N VAL A 409 -10.60 9.90 21.91
CA VAL A 409 -9.24 10.43 21.98
C VAL A 409 -8.81 10.71 23.43
N GLU A 410 -9.73 10.98 24.33
CA GLU A 410 -9.46 11.12 25.77
C GLU A 410 -8.92 9.81 26.40
N THR A 411 -9.32 8.66 25.85
CA THR A 411 -8.82 7.35 26.31
C THR A 411 -7.49 6.94 25.69
N TYR A 412 -6.92 7.75 24.79
CA TYR A 412 -5.69 7.43 24.08
C TYR A 412 -4.47 7.38 24.97
N GLY A 413 -3.74 6.27 24.91
CA GLY A 413 -2.38 6.16 25.42
C GLY A 413 -1.36 6.93 24.56
N ALA A 414 -0.11 6.89 24.96
CA ALA A 414 0.97 7.60 24.26
C ALA A 414 1.11 7.14 22.80
N LEU A 415 0.96 5.84 22.53
CA LEU A 415 1.07 5.27 21.18
C LEU A 415 -0.11 5.66 20.30
N ASP A 416 -1.33 5.64 20.85
CA ASP A 416 -2.54 6.01 20.11
C ASP A 416 -2.52 7.46 19.64
N ARG A 417 -1.91 8.35 20.43
CA ARG A 417 -1.76 9.77 20.11
C ARG A 417 -0.86 10.04 18.90
N GLU A 418 0.00 9.11 18.53
CA GLU A 418 0.86 9.23 17.33
C GLU A 418 0.02 9.37 16.04
N ARG A 419 -1.18 8.79 15.98
CA ARG A 419 -2.08 8.97 14.84
C ARG A 419 -2.51 10.42 14.61
N LEU A 420 -2.47 11.26 15.65
CA LEU A 420 -2.79 12.69 15.57
C LEU A 420 -1.66 13.53 14.94
N ARG A 421 -0.53 12.92 14.57
CA ARG A 421 0.58 13.62 13.88
C ARG A 421 0.28 13.91 12.41
N ALA A 422 -0.74 13.28 11.84
CA ALA A 422 -1.16 13.53 10.47
C ALA A 422 -2.55 14.18 10.42
N LYS A 423 -2.85 14.89 9.31
CA LYS A 423 -4.21 15.33 9.04
C LYS A 423 -5.13 14.14 8.85
N PRO A 424 -6.33 14.14 9.43
CA PRO A 424 -7.30 13.08 9.20
C PRO A 424 -7.72 13.04 7.73
N GLY A 425 -7.98 11.84 7.21
CA GLY A 425 -8.36 11.62 5.84
C GLY A 425 -9.85 11.42 5.63
N VAL A 426 -10.33 11.74 4.42
CA VAL A 426 -11.64 11.29 3.91
C VAL A 426 -11.61 9.79 3.71
N THR A 427 -10.51 9.29 3.15
CA THR A 427 -10.18 7.86 3.09
C THR A 427 -8.84 7.57 3.75
N GLY A 428 -8.56 6.31 4.02
CA GLY A 428 -7.32 5.89 4.65
C GLY A 428 -7.09 4.40 4.54
N LEU A 429 -5.91 3.98 4.97
CA LEU A 429 -5.45 2.60 4.85
C LEU A 429 -6.36 1.60 5.59
N TRP A 430 -6.78 1.95 6.80
CA TRP A 430 -7.73 1.15 7.58
C TRP A 430 -9.06 0.95 6.84
N GLN A 431 -9.60 2.01 6.21
CA GLN A 431 -10.90 1.98 5.52
C GLN A 431 -10.95 1.04 4.31
N ILE A 432 -9.80 0.76 3.69
CA ILE A 432 -9.68 -0.16 2.55
C ILE A 432 -9.18 -1.57 2.96
N SER A 433 -8.84 -1.77 4.24
CA SER A 433 -8.34 -3.04 4.78
C SER A 433 -9.48 -3.97 5.19
N TYR A 434 -9.15 -5.24 5.44
CA TYR A 434 -10.08 -6.21 6.02
C TYR A 434 -10.48 -5.86 7.46
N ALA A 435 -9.63 -5.14 8.19
CA ALA A 435 -9.88 -4.69 9.55
C ALA A 435 -10.96 -3.60 9.68
N ARG A 436 -11.58 -3.21 8.56
CA ARG A 436 -12.63 -2.19 8.53
C ARG A 436 -13.86 -2.55 9.38
N GLN A 437 -14.14 -3.85 9.59
CA GLN A 437 -15.25 -4.32 10.42
C GLN A 437 -14.98 -4.16 11.92
N ASP A 438 -13.71 -4.05 12.30
CA ASP A 438 -13.30 -3.88 13.68
C ASP A 438 -13.27 -2.40 14.09
N ALA A 439 -13.15 -2.14 15.39
CA ALA A 439 -13.03 -0.78 15.88
C ALA A 439 -11.69 -0.15 15.41
N ILE A 440 -11.73 1.11 15.01
CA ILE A 440 -10.56 1.84 14.49
C ILE A 440 -9.41 1.84 15.50
N HIS A 441 -9.71 2.08 16.78
CA HIS A 441 -8.72 2.12 17.87
C HIS A 441 -8.04 0.78 18.14
N SER A 442 -8.61 -0.33 17.68
CA SER A 442 -7.97 -1.65 17.76
C SER A 442 -6.98 -1.90 16.63
N ASN A 443 -6.94 -1.04 15.62
CA ASN A 443 -6.18 -1.22 14.39
C ASN A 443 -5.25 -0.03 14.09
N LEU A 444 -4.61 0.48 15.13
CA LEU A 444 -3.67 1.60 15.08
C LEU A 444 -2.53 1.40 14.06
N ASP A 445 -2.11 0.16 13.86
CA ASP A 445 -1.00 -0.19 12.96
C ASP A 445 -1.15 0.33 11.54
N TYR A 446 -2.39 0.36 11.00
CA TYR A 446 -2.67 0.89 9.66
C TYR A 446 -2.42 2.38 9.59
N ASP A 447 -2.85 3.11 10.61
CA ASP A 447 -2.68 4.55 10.66
C ASP A 447 -1.20 4.93 10.88
N LEU A 448 -0.49 4.21 11.77
CA LEU A 448 0.95 4.40 11.98
C LEU A 448 1.73 4.07 10.70
N TYR A 449 1.42 2.95 10.04
CA TYR A 449 2.05 2.60 8.77
C TYR A 449 1.86 3.71 7.72
N TYR A 450 0.64 4.26 7.60
CA TYR A 450 0.39 5.38 6.69
C TYR A 450 1.24 6.60 7.04
N ILE A 451 1.24 7.01 8.31
CA ILE A 451 1.99 8.18 8.79
C ILE A 451 3.48 8.07 8.48
N GLU A 452 4.03 6.87 8.70
CA GLU A 452 5.45 6.61 8.48
C GLU A 452 5.84 6.50 7.01
N ASN A 453 4.94 5.95 6.18
CA ASN A 453 5.22 5.66 4.77
C ASN A 453 4.49 6.61 3.82
N ARG A 454 3.85 7.67 4.31
CA ARG A 454 3.08 8.59 3.47
C ARG A 454 3.89 9.11 2.29
N SER A 455 3.31 9.01 1.12
CA SER A 455 3.87 9.47 -0.14
C SER A 455 2.74 9.67 -1.12
N LEU A 456 2.94 10.51 -2.13
CA LEU A 456 1.93 10.73 -3.16
C LEU A 456 1.51 9.43 -3.84
N LEU A 457 2.46 8.51 -4.06
CA LEU A 457 2.18 7.21 -4.64
C LEU A 457 1.29 6.34 -3.74
N LEU A 458 1.54 6.34 -2.42
CA LEU A 458 0.69 5.64 -1.46
C LEU A 458 -0.72 6.22 -1.45
N ASP A 459 -0.85 7.55 -1.50
CA ASP A 459 -2.14 8.22 -1.59
C ASP A 459 -2.91 7.83 -2.86
N LEU A 460 -2.25 7.78 -4.01
CA LEU A 460 -2.85 7.33 -5.27
C LEU A 460 -3.33 5.88 -5.20
N VAL A 461 -2.54 4.99 -4.61
CA VAL A 461 -2.93 3.58 -4.41
C VAL A 461 -4.15 3.48 -3.51
N ILE A 462 -4.17 4.20 -2.37
CA ILE A 462 -5.31 4.20 -1.45
C ILE A 462 -6.56 4.75 -2.14
N LEU A 463 -6.44 5.83 -2.92
CA LEU A 463 -7.56 6.39 -3.69
C LEU A 463 -8.11 5.41 -4.73
N ALA A 464 -7.25 4.75 -5.49
CA ALA A 464 -7.67 3.76 -6.46
C ALA A 464 -8.43 2.61 -5.78
N LEU A 465 -7.90 2.08 -4.66
CA LEU A 465 -8.56 1.03 -3.88
C LEU A 465 -9.89 1.50 -3.27
N THR A 466 -9.96 2.76 -2.82
CA THR A 466 -11.20 3.38 -2.32
C THR A 466 -12.25 3.43 -3.42
N GLY A 467 -11.88 3.85 -4.63
CA GLY A 467 -12.77 3.86 -5.79
C GLY A 467 -13.37 2.49 -6.08
N PHE A 468 -12.56 1.43 -6.02
CA PHE A 468 -13.05 0.05 -6.16
C PHE A 468 -13.99 -0.37 -5.02
N ALA A 469 -13.70 0.01 -3.79
CA ALA A 469 -14.55 -0.31 -2.63
C ALA A 469 -15.91 0.39 -2.73
N VAL A 470 -15.92 1.67 -3.09
CA VAL A 470 -17.14 2.46 -3.33
C VAL A 470 -17.97 1.87 -4.47
N ALA A 471 -17.35 1.54 -5.60
CA ALA A 471 -18.04 0.96 -6.76
C ALA A 471 -18.71 -0.40 -6.44
N ARG A 472 -18.14 -1.18 -5.52
CA ARG A 472 -18.70 -2.45 -5.06
C ARG A 472 -19.81 -2.30 -4.01
N GLY A 473 -20.07 -1.10 -3.53
CA GLY A 473 -21.05 -0.86 -2.49
C GLY A 473 -20.70 -1.51 -1.15
N THR A 474 -19.41 -1.66 -0.86
CA THR A 474 -18.93 -2.15 0.44
C THR A 474 -18.78 -1.00 1.43
N GLY A 475 -19.73 -0.05 1.46
CA GLY A 475 -19.75 1.17 2.26
C GLY A 475 -19.71 0.98 3.79
N ALA A 476 -20.12 2.00 4.54
CA ALA A 476 -19.92 2.17 5.99
C ALA A 476 -20.81 1.30 6.91
N PHE A 477 -21.14 0.09 6.53
CA PHE A 477 -21.78 -0.89 7.40
C PHE A 477 -20.87 -2.06 7.68
#